data_ad91207ebc9cc4d8b2990d10c0d8f2e0
#
_entry.id   ad91207ebc9cc4d8b2990d10c0d8f2e0
#
_cell.length_a   1.000
_cell.length_b   1.000
_cell.length_c   1.000
_cell.angle_alpha   90.00
_cell.angle_beta   90.00
_cell.angle_gamma   90.00
#
_symmetry.space_group_name_H-M   'P 1'
#
loop_
_entity.id
_entity.type
_entity.pdbx_description
1 polymer ?
#
loop_
_entity_poly.entity_id
_entity_poly.type
_entity_poly.pdbx_seq_one_letter_code
_entity_poly.pdbx_strand_id
1 'polypeptide(L)'
;FIVDGTLREYFTDDWRPVPGNLGYITEPGHHFEWIWLLHQFAKIDGNLSPRAAELFDFVNCFGIDPSTGGIFDEVAADGTLLITKRRLWPQTEAIKAYHACYVAGSQNTSSRLDAILESIWLQHLKGEMVGGWREHLGQSGETIRSDNPGSSLYHLAMAAAELSH
;
A
#
# COMPACT_ATOMS: atom_id res chain seq x y z
N PHE A 1 -10.24 -1.19 -14.41
CA PHE A 1 -8.86 -1.23 -13.92
C PHE A 1 -8.55 -2.49 -13.09
N ILE A 2 -9.55 -3.10 -12.45
CA ILE A 2 -9.36 -4.36 -11.71
C ILE A 2 -9.62 -5.53 -12.66
N VAL A 3 -8.59 -6.34 -12.88
CA VAL A 3 -8.61 -7.52 -13.74
C VAL A 3 -8.10 -8.72 -12.94
N ASP A 4 -8.89 -9.79 -12.89
CA ASP A 4 -8.57 -11.02 -12.13
C ASP A 4 -8.18 -10.76 -10.67
N GLY A 5 -8.92 -9.87 -10.00
CA GLY A 5 -8.70 -9.52 -8.59
C GLY A 5 -7.50 -8.59 -8.32
N THR A 6 -6.82 -8.10 -9.36
CA THR A 6 -5.66 -7.20 -9.23
C THR A 6 -5.88 -5.87 -9.92
N LEU A 7 -5.41 -4.80 -9.31
CA LEU A 7 -5.38 -3.47 -9.92
C LEU A 7 -4.18 -3.37 -10.86
N ARG A 8 -4.43 -3.10 -12.15
CA ARG A 8 -3.38 -2.93 -13.15
C ARG A 8 -2.95 -1.48 -13.25
N GLU A 9 -1.68 -1.25 -13.60
CA GLU A 9 -1.10 0.10 -13.67
C GLU A 9 -1.12 0.69 -15.06
N TYR A 10 -0.98 -0.12 -16.11
CA TYR A 10 -0.76 0.34 -17.46
C TYR A 10 -1.86 -0.11 -18.41
N PHE A 11 -2.47 0.88 -19.09
CA PHE A 11 -3.60 0.67 -20.00
C PHE A 11 -3.33 1.31 -21.36
N THR A 12 -3.95 0.72 -22.36
CA THR A 12 -4.07 1.30 -23.72
C THR A 12 -5.14 2.40 -23.72
N ASP A 13 -5.24 3.16 -24.82
CA ASP A 13 -6.23 4.23 -24.96
C ASP A 13 -7.70 3.72 -24.88
N ASP A 14 -7.93 2.45 -25.18
CA ASP A 14 -9.23 1.77 -25.05
C ASP A 14 -9.42 1.06 -23.70
N TRP A 15 -8.62 1.42 -22.69
CA TRP A 15 -8.72 0.97 -21.31
C TRP A 15 -8.52 -0.54 -21.09
N ARG A 16 -7.75 -1.18 -21.95
CA ARG A 16 -7.31 -2.57 -21.73
C ARG A 16 -5.89 -2.59 -21.17
N PRO A 17 -5.55 -3.57 -20.34
CA PRO A 17 -4.15 -3.72 -19.95
C PRO A 17 -3.24 -3.77 -21.16
N VAL A 18 -2.12 -3.04 -21.14
CA VAL A 18 -1.17 -3.09 -22.25
C VAL A 18 -0.64 -4.51 -22.45
N PRO A 19 -0.35 -4.94 -23.68
CA PRO A 19 0.19 -6.28 -23.94
C PRO A 19 1.56 -6.50 -23.30
N GLY A 20 1.86 -7.74 -22.95
CA GLY A 20 3.17 -8.16 -22.44
C GLY A 20 3.36 -7.85 -20.95
N ASN A 21 4.61 -7.88 -20.49
CA ASN A 21 4.95 -7.80 -19.07
C ASN A 21 4.48 -6.51 -18.39
N LEU A 22 4.46 -5.40 -19.12
CA LEU A 22 4.03 -4.11 -18.58
C LEU A 22 2.57 -4.14 -18.09
N GLY A 23 1.67 -4.82 -18.83
CA GLY A 23 0.26 -4.97 -18.44
C GLY A 23 0.03 -5.92 -17.27
N TYR A 24 1.09 -6.60 -16.78
CA TYR A 24 1.03 -7.45 -15.61
C TYR A 24 1.58 -6.80 -14.34
N ILE A 25 2.14 -5.59 -14.45
CA ILE A 25 2.65 -4.85 -13.29
C ILE A 25 1.48 -4.38 -12.43
N THR A 26 1.62 -4.55 -11.12
CA THR A 26 0.74 -4.00 -10.09
C THR A 26 1.58 -3.35 -9.01
N GLU A 27 1.08 -2.26 -8.42
CA GLU A 27 1.68 -1.62 -7.25
C GLU A 27 0.81 -1.94 -6.01
N PRO A 28 1.32 -2.69 -5.02
CA PRO A 28 0.59 -2.98 -3.79
C PRO A 28 0.09 -1.72 -3.07
N GLY A 29 0.84 -0.60 -3.16
CA GLY A 29 0.42 0.69 -2.63
C GLY A 29 -0.93 1.16 -3.17
N HIS A 30 -1.14 1.07 -4.49
CA HIS A 30 -2.42 1.42 -5.11
C HIS A 30 -3.54 0.46 -4.73
N HIS A 31 -3.26 -0.82 -4.52
CA HIS A 31 -4.27 -1.74 -4.00
C HIS A 31 -4.75 -1.30 -2.61
N PHE A 32 -3.83 -0.95 -1.70
CA PHE A 32 -4.18 -0.45 -0.38
C PHE A 32 -4.95 0.88 -0.46
N GLU A 33 -4.53 1.80 -1.31
CA GLU A 33 -5.26 3.05 -1.53
C GLU A 33 -6.70 2.79 -2.00
N TRP A 34 -6.91 1.90 -2.98
CA TRP A 34 -8.24 1.54 -3.45
C TRP A 34 -9.08 0.80 -2.41
N ILE A 35 -8.48 -0.06 -1.59
CA ILE A 35 -9.19 -0.69 -0.46
C ILE A 35 -9.75 0.38 0.47
N TRP A 36 -8.91 1.36 0.86
CA TRP A 36 -9.34 2.47 1.70
C TRP A 36 -10.43 3.32 1.02
N LEU A 37 -10.25 3.69 -0.24
CA LEU A 37 -11.24 4.47 -1.01
C LEU A 37 -12.60 3.76 -1.10
N LEU A 38 -12.62 2.45 -1.33
CA LEU A 38 -13.84 1.65 -1.38
C LEU A 38 -14.54 1.61 0.00
N HIS A 39 -13.80 1.55 1.09
CA HIS A 39 -14.36 1.66 2.43
C HIS A 39 -14.93 3.07 2.71
N GLN A 40 -14.23 4.14 2.27
CA GLN A 40 -14.78 5.51 2.39
C GLN A 40 -16.05 5.67 1.55
N PHE A 41 -16.05 5.16 0.33
CA PHE A 41 -17.24 5.19 -0.52
C PHE A 41 -18.41 4.43 0.10
N ALA A 42 -18.16 3.29 0.73
CA ALA A 42 -19.20 2.51 1.41
C ALA A 42 -19.88 3.27 2.56
N LYS A 43 -19.22 4.22 3.19
CA LYS A 43 -19.83 5.11 4.20
C LYS A 43 -20.92 6.01 3.60
N ILE A 44 -20.85 6.27 2.30
CA ILE A 44 -21.81 7.12 1.56
C ILE A 44 -22.88 6.24 0.90
N ASP A 45 -22.47 5.19 0.22
CA ASP A 45 -23.34 4.29 -0.57
C ASP A 45 -24.07 3.23 0.29
N GLY A 46 -23.55 2.94 1.49
CA GLY A 46 -24.07 1.91 2.39
C GLY A 46 -23.64 0.48 2.06
N ASN A 47 -22.88 0.26 0.98
CA ASN A 47 -22.46 -1.05 0.51
C ASN A 47 -20.96 -1.09 0.19
N LEU A 48 -20.22 -1.99 0.83
CA LEU A 48 -18.83 -2.22 0.48
C LEU A 48 -18.74 -3.06 -0.81
N SER A 49 -17.99 -2.58 -1.77
CA SER A 49 -17.72 -3.32 -3.00
C SER A 49 -16.96 -4.62 -2.72
N PRO A 50 -17.35 -5.77 -3.31
CA PRO A 50 -16.61 -7.02 -3.18
C PRO A 50 -15.16 -6.91 -3.71
N ARG A 51 -14.88 -5.92 -4.56
CA ARG A 51 -13.52 -5.64 -5.05
C ARG A 51 -12.54 -5.30 -3.92
N ALA A 52 -13.03 -4.70 -2.81
CA ALA A 52 -12.18 -4.42 -1.66
C ALA A 52 -11.58 -5.70 -1.07
N ALA A 53 -12.35 -6.78 -0.97
CA ALA A 53 -11.87 -8.07 -0.49
C ALA A 53 -10.88 -8.72 -1.48
N GLU A 54 -11.17 -8.70 -2.78
CA GLU A 54 -10.27 -9.23 -3.81
C GLU A 54 -8.88 -8.56 -3.78
N LEU A 55 -8.86 -7.21 -3.72
CA LEU A 55 -7.62 -6.44 -3.61
C LEU A 55 -6.89 -6.73 -2.29
N PHE A 56 -7.64 -6.87 -1.19
CA PHE A 56 -7.07 -7.15 0.13
C PHE A 56 -6.42 -8.54 0.19
N ASP A 57 -7.07 -9.56 -0.38
CA ASP A 57 -6.52 -10.90 -0.45
C ASP A 57 -5.22 -10.92 -1.26
N PHE A 58 -5.19 -10.24 -2.40
CA PHE A 58 -3.99 -10.16 -3.23
C PHE A 58 -2.80 -9.52 -2.49
N VAL A 59 -2.99 -8.36 -1.87
CA VAL A 59 -1.87 -7.69 -1.18
C VAL A 59 -1.40 -8.43 0.06
N ASN A 60 -2.29 -9.10 0.78
CA ASN A 60 -1.90 -9.94 1.92
C ASN A 60 -1.06 -11.16 1.51
N CYS A 61 -1.32 -11.70 0.32
CA CYS A 61 -0.54 -12.84 -0.20
C CYS A 61 0.80 -12.41 -0.79
N PHE A 62 0.86 -11.28 -1.51
CA PHE A 62 1.98 -10.98 -2.40
C PHE A 62 2.60 -9.59 -2.20
N GLY A 63 1.88 -8.64 -1.61
CA GLY A 63 2.31 -7.24 -1.52
C GLY A 63 3.19 -6.91 -0.32
N ILE A 64 3.35 -7.82 0.64
CA ILE A 64 4.00 -7.58 1.93
C ILE A 64 5.27 -8.44 2.05
N ASP A 65 6.37 -7.81 2.43
CA ASP A 65 7.60 -8.51 2.80
C ASP A 65 7.41 -9.27 4.13
N PRO A 66 7.41 -10.59 4.14
CA PRO A 66 7.15 -11.37 5.35
C PRO A 66 8.26 -11.22 6.41
N SER A 67 9.44 -10.73 6.03
CA SER A 67 10.57 -10.57 6.94
C SER A 67 10.56 -9.24 7.70
N THR A 68 9.98 -8.20 7.09
CA THR A 68 10.03 -6.82 7.61
C THR A 68 8.64 -6.22 7.86
N GLY A 69 7.59 -6.81 7.30
CA GLY A 69 6.24 -6.24 7.28
C GLY A 69 6.08 -5.06 6.32
N GLY A 70 7.14 -4.68 5.60
CA GLY A 70 7.10 -3.57 4.65
C GLY A 70 6.38 -3.93 3.34
N ILE A 71 5.81 -2.92 2.69
CA ILE A 71 5.07 -3.07 1.44
C ILE A 71 6.04 -2.97 0.27
N PHE A 72 6.02 -3.93 -0.65
CA PHE A 72 6.81 -3.90 -1.88
C PHE A 72 6.30 -2.83 -2.84
N ASP A 73 7.23 -2.30 -3.66
CA ASP A 73 6.87 -1.31 -4.68
C ASP A 73 6.07 -1.93 -5.82
N GLU A 74 6.57 -3.04 -6.38
CA GLU A 74 5.93 -3.67 -7.53
C GLU A 74 5.92 -5.20 -7.43
N VAL A 75 4.79 -5.80 -7.77
CA VAL A 75 4.62 -7.24 -7.98
C VAL A 75 3.89 -7.48 -9.30
N ALA A 76 4.09 -8.64 -9.91
CA ALA A 76 3.29 -9.03 -11.06
C ALA A 76 1.90 -9.49 -10.59
N ALA A 77 0.93 -9.49 -11.49
CA ALA A 77 -0.43 -9.92 -11.19
C ALA A 77 -0.58 -11.40 -10.81
N ASP A 78 0.44 -12.22 -11.07
CA ASP A 78 0.52 -13.61 -10.61
C ASP A 78 1.20 -13.73 -9.22
N GLY A 79 1.56 -12.60 -8.61
CA GLY A 79 2.25 -12.54 -7.33
C GLY A 79 3.77 -12.59 -7.39
N THR A 80 4.37 -12.68 -8.59
CA THR A 80 5.83 -12.65 -8.74
C THR A 80 6.38 -11.30 -8.30
N LEU A 81 7.32 -11.30 -7.35
CA LEU A 81 7.98 -10.09 -6.88
C LEU A 81 8.86 -9.48 -7.98
N LEU A 82 8.61 -8.22 -8.34
CA LEU A 82 9.34 -7.50 -9.37
C LEU A 82 10.36 -6.54 -8.79
N ILE A 83 9.97 -5.75 -7.78
CA ILE A 83 10.83 -4.74 -7.15
C ILE A 83 10.79 -4.91 -5.63
N THR A 84 11.96 -5.17 -5.05
CA THR A 84 12.15 -5.33 -3.60
C THR A 84 12.33 -4.00 -2.85
N LYS A 85 12.47 -2.89 -3.57
CA LYS A 85 12.52 -1.56 -2.97
C LYS A 85 11.21 -1.23 -2.30
N ARG A 86 11.25 -0.33 -1.33
CA ARG A 86 10.09 0.12 -0.56
C ARG A 86 10.10 1.63 -0.48
N ARG A 87 9.06 2.25 -1.04
CA ARG A 87 8.78 3.68 -0.87
C ARG A 87 7.94 3.89 0.40
N LEU A 88 7.97 5.09 0.95
CA LEU A 88 7.20 5.42 2.14
C LEU A 88 5.68 5.43 1.87
N TRP A 89 5.23 6.01 0.74
CA TRP A 89 3.81 6.19 0.49
C TRP A 89 2.99 4.87 0.46
N PRO A 90 3.46 3.73 -0.10
CA PRO A 90 2.72 2.48 -0.03
C PRO A 90 2.50 2.00 1.41
N GLN A 91 3.46 2.27 2.30
CA GLN A 91 3.35 1.91 3.71
C GLN A 91 2.22 2.70 4.38
N THR A 92 2.09 4.00 4.07
CA THR A 92 1.02 4.84 4.62
C THR A 92 -0.35 4.48 4.07
N GLU A 93 -0.44 4.06 2.80
CA GLU A 93 -1.70 3.55 2.23
C GLU A 93 -2.14 2.26 2.92
N ALA A 94 -1.18 1.38 3.24
CA ALA A 94 -1.48 0.17 4.00
C ALA A 94 -2.06 0.49 5.40
N ILE A 95 -1.53 1.49 6.11
CA ILE A 95 -2.12 1.95 7.39
C ILE A 95 -3.60 2.29 7.20
N LYS A 96 -3.93 3.14 6.24
CA LYS A 96 -5.31 3.58 5.99
C LYS A 96 -6.23 2.40 5.67
N ALA A 97 -5.79 1.49 4.81
CA ALA A 97 -6.56 0.32 4.43
C ALA A 97 -6.81 -0.62 5.61
N TYR A 98 -5.77 -0.97 6.37
CA TYR A 98 -5.93 -1.85 7.53
C TYR A 98 -6.77 -1.21 8.63
N HIS A 99 -6.65 0.10 8.86
CA HIS A 99 -7.49 0.82 9.80
C HIS A 99 -8.96 0.80 9.35
N ALA A 100 -9.25 1.07 8.09
CA ALA A 100 -10.61 1.00 7.55
C ALA A 100 -11.21 -0.41 7.67
N CYS A 101 -10.43 -1.47 7.39
CA CYS A 101 -10.86 -2.85 7.59
C CYS A 101 -11.09 -3.18 9.08
N TYR A 102 -10.23 -2.68 9.98
CA TYR A 102 -10.38 -2.84 11.43
C TYR A 102 -11.69 -2.21 11.93
N VAL A 103 -11.96 -0.97 11.56
CA VAL A 103 -13.20 -0.26 11.90
C VAL A 103 -14.44 -0.97 11.34
N ALA A 104 -14.31 -1.59 10.17
CA ALA A 104 -15.38 -2.41 9.57
C ALA A 104 -15.55 -3.79 10.23
N GLY A 105 -14.77 -4.12 11.27
CA GLY A 105 -14.89 -5.38 12.01
C GLY A 105 -14.18 -6.58 11.39
N SER A 106 -13.26 -6.38 10.44
CA SER A 106 -12.50 -7.46 9.82
C SER A 106 -11.53 -8.10 10.83
N GLN A 107 -11.52 -9.42 10.87
CA GLN A 107 -10.67 -10.19 11.78
C GLN A 107 -9.17 -10.03 11.46
N ASN A 108 -8.32 -10.09 12.49
CA ASN A 108 -6.85 -10.07 12.36
C ASN A 108 -6.23 -8.81 11.75
N THR A 109 -6.99 -7.73 11.56
CA THR A 109 -6.48 -6.49 10.97
C THR A 109 -5.70 -5.63 11.95
N SER A 110 -6.02 -5.66 13.26
CA SER A 110 -5.32 -4.87 14.27
C SER A 110 -3.84 -5.27 14.41
N SER A 111 -3.55 -6.56 14.50
CA SER A 111 -2.15 -7.03 14.62
C SER A 111 -1.31 -6.72 13.37
N ARG A 112 -1.93 -6.71 12.19
CA ARG A 112 -1.28 -6.28 10.95
C ARG A 112 -1.03 -4.77 10.93
N LEU A 113 -2.01 -3.99 11.38
CA LEU A 113 -1.87 -2.54 11.53
C LEU A 113 -0.71 -2.19 12.47
N ASP A 114 -0.63 -2.83 13.64
CA ASP A 114 0.46 -2.64 14.59
C ASP A 114 1.83 -2.97 13.97
N ALA A 115 1.93 -4.09 13.25
CA ALA A 115 3.17 -4.49 12.57
C ALA A 115 3.61 -3.49 11.48
N ILE A 116 2.66 -2.94 10.72
CA ILE A 116 2.95 -1.92 9.70
C ILE A 116 3.37 -0.60 10.35
N LEU A 117 2.70 -0.17 11.42
CA LEU A 117 3.08 1.02 12.16
C LEU A 117 4.50 0.92 12.73
N GLU A 118 4.83 -0.24 13.33
CA GLU A 118 6.18 -0.51 13.81
C GLU A 118 7.21 -0.51 12.68
N SER A 119 6.89 -1.16 11.56
CA SER A 119 7.74 -1.18 10.36
C SER A 119 8.03 0.23 9.84
N ILE A 120 7.01 1.06 9.69
CA ILE A 120 7.18 2.46 9.24
C ILE A 120 8.04 3.23 10.24
N TRP A 121 7.75 3.13 11.52
CA TRP A 121 8.53 3.81 12.55
C TRP A 121 9.99 3.42 12.48
N LEU A 122 10.31 2.15 12.51
CA LEU A 122 11.69 1.66 12.55
C LEU A 122 12.45 1.88 11.25
N GLN A 123 11.78 1.73 10.10
CA GLN A 123 12.46 1.72 8.81
C GLN A 123 12.47 3.09 8.13
N HIS A 124 11.41 3.88 8.25
CA HIS A 124 11.28 5.15 7.54
C HIS A 124 11.41 6.39 8.44
N LEU A 125 10.83 6.36 9.65
CA LEU A 125 10.71 7.56 10.49
C LEU A 125 11.79 7.66 11.56
N LYS A 126 12.21 6.56 12.16
CA LYS A 126 13.27 6.52 13.17
C LYS A 126 14.63 6.63 12.49
N GLY A 127 15.11 7.85 12.32
CA GLY A 127 16.37 8.15 11.67
C GLY A 127 17.14 9.28 12.33
N GLU A 128 18.32 9.59 11.78
CA GLU A 128 19.18 10.69 12.26
C GLU A 128 18.63 12.07 11.88
N MET A 129 17.69 12.14 10.94
CA MET A 129 17.12 13.39 10.44
C MET A 129 15.90 13.80 11.28
N VAL A 130 16.04 14.84 12.06
CA VAL A 130 14.94 15.41 12.84
C VAL A 130 13.90 16.05 11.91
N GLY A 131 12.65 15.56 11.96
CA GLY A 131 11.55 16.07 11.14
C GLY A 131 11.54 15.60 9.68
N GLY A 132 12.43 14.67 9.34
CA GLY A 132 12.48 14.03 8.02
C GLY A 132 12.15 12.54 8.10
N TRP A 133 12.25 11.89 6.95
CA TRP A 133 12.04 10.44 6.80
C TRP A 133 12.98 9.86 5.74
N ARG A 134 13.09 8.54 5.72
CA ARG A 134 13.77 7.80 4.64
C ARG A 134 12.74 7.46 3.58
N GLU A 135 12.82 8.12 2.43
CA GLU A 135 11.81 8.02 1.36
C GLU A 135 11.85 6.67 0.65
N HIS A 136 13.02 6.25 0.22
CA HIS A 136 13.22 4.99 -0.50
C HIS A 136 14.23 4.12 0.23
N LEU A 137 13.82 2.89 0.49
CA LEU A 137 14.66 1.86 1.08
C LEU A 137 14.99 0.77 0.06
N GLY A 138 16.21 0.28 0.08
CA GLY A 138 16.63 -0.92 -0.62
C GLY A 138 16.17 -2.20 0.08
N GLN A 139 16.50 -3.33 -0.51
CA GLN A 139 16.11 -4.63 0.01
C GLN A 139 16.61 -4.89 1.44
N SER A 140 17.84 -4.45 1.76
CA SER A 140 18.45 -4.61 3.08
C SER A 140 18.09 -3.48 4.06
N GLY A 141 17.18 -2.56 3.68
CA GLY A 141 16.79 -1.41 4.49
C GLY A 141 17.72 -0.20 4.40
N GLU A 142 18.70 -0.23 3.48
CA GLU A 142 19.57 0.92 3.20
C GLU A 142 18.79 2.05 2.53
N THR A 143 19.11 3.30 2.88
CA THR A 143 18.49 4.47 2.26
C THR A 143 19.01 4.66 0.83
N ILE A 144 18.12 4.56 -0.17
CA ILE A 144 18.45 4.81 -1.58
C ILE A 144 18.30 6.29 -1.92
N ARG A 145 17.33 6.95 -1.28
CA ARG A 145 17.00 8.34 -1.56
C ARG A 145 16.75 9.10 -0.26
N SER A 146 17.40 10.26 -0.12
CA SER A 146 17.40 11.08 1.11
C SER A 146 16.55 12.34 1.04
N ASP A 147 15.95 12.67 -0.13
CA ASP A 147 15.04 13.80 -0.23
C ASP A 147 13.65 13.44 0.36
N ASN A 148 12.95 14.46 0.87
CA ASN A 148 11.62 14.31 1.43
C ASN A 148 10.61 15.04 0.55
N PRO A 149 9.99 14.38 -0.43
CA PRO A 149 9.05 15.00 -1.34
C PRO A 149 7.74 15.39 -0.62
N GLY A 150 7.15 16.52 -1.02
CA GLY A 150 5.90 17.00 -0.45
C GLY A 150 4.71 16.02 -0.65
N SER A 151 4.75 15.19 -1.68
CA SER A 151 3.76 14.14 -1.90
C SER A 151 3.75 13.12 -0.76
N SER A 152 4.91 12.69 -0.28
CA SER A 152 4.99 11.74 0.84
C SER A 152 4.54 12.36 2.15
N LEU A 153 4.75 13.67 2.36
CA LEU A 153 4.19 14.39 3.51
C LEU A 153 2.64 14.35 3.49
N TYR A 154 2.04 14.52 2.31
CA TYR A 154 0.60 14.39 2.17
C TYR A 154 0.11 13.00 2.60
N HIS A 155 0.74 11.94 2.10
CA HIS A 155 0.38 10.57 2.47
C HIS A 155 0.54 10.30 3.96
N LEU A 156 1.63 10.76 4.59
CA LEU A 156 1.84 10.68 6.05
C LEU A 156 0.74 11.41 6.83
N ALA A 157 0.41 12.63 6.43
CA ALA A 157 -0.61 13.44 7.09
C ALA A 157 -2.00 12.77 7.00
N MET A 158 -2.34 12.22 5.82
CA MET A 158 -3.61 11.52 5.62
C MET A 158 -3.70 10.23 6.44
N ALA A 159 -2.60 9.46 6.53
CA ALA A 159 -2.57 8.26 7.37
C ALA A 159 -2.71 8.60 8.87
N ALA A 160 -2.03 9.66 9.34
CA ALA A 160 -2.16 10.12 10.72
C ALA A 160 -3.58 10.64 11.03
N ALA A 161 -4.21 11.34 10.09
CA ALA A 161 -5.59 11.81 10.23
C ALA A 161 -6.58 10.65 10.33
N GLU A 162 -6.41 9.60 9.49
CA GLU A 162 -7.29 8.42 9.52
C GLU A 162 -7.21 7.67 10.86
N LEU A 163 -6.03 7.58 11.47
CA LEU A 163 -5.84 6.93 12.78
C LEU A 163 -6.42 7.73 13.96
N SER A 164 -6.75 9.01 13.77
CA SER A 164 -7.28 9.87 14.83
C SER A 164 -8.81 9.87 14.91
N HIS A 165 -9.47 9.10 14.07
CA HIS A 165 -10.92 8.93 14.02
C HIS A 165 -11.34 7.50 14.36
#